data_50982ee862f35e5e3cdf421c12e052fb
#
_entry.id   50982ee862f35e5e3cdf421c12e052fb
#
_cell.length_a   1.000
_cell.length_b   1.000
_cell.length_c   1.000
_cell.angle_alpha   90.00
_cell.angle_beta   90.00
_cell.angle_gamma   90.00
#
_symmetry.space_group_name_H-M   'P 1'
#
loop_
_entity.id
_entity.type
_entity.pdbx_description
1 polymer ?
#
loop_
_entity_poly.entity_id
_entity_poly.type
_entity_poly.pdbx_seq_one_letter_code
_entity_poly.pdbx_strand_id
1 'polypeptide(L)'
;MKARVLQSLALAFLAFVGCRRDASEAAADSAFPPPQKSASAASTTRKAASKAASDGSVVVCIDGQPLTRRDVVRNGKVMLTLNMNKMRRTKIGKKDWEYLLRYCAEAAKREVGRAAVRRYLADHRLTPDSNVVARLTRAFARRYGVKSKKLKRWHTVDDLKYMLGTNAFRVDAEIRDRVDYATVTNAILAANPVVVTEPMIQKRLKEIADYNARAEATNAVVFARATNVWQKIVGKEITFEDAAKAYSEDAYLAYGCEWGLFTLEQLSDEAEVLKLLPTLKVGDVTPPVESDGGLAILRMDASDNPDNVAFSRVFFRLPMFYTQETPAEARTVLKEELSRELISETLKDVASKLKIEYPDGTNVFSSAALTPTEFSACDR
;
A
#
# COMPACT_ATOMS: atom_id res chain seq x y z
N MET A 1 -0.25 25.94 -11.35
CA MET A 1 -0.61 25.35 -10.05
C MET A 1 -1.84 24.43 -10.09
N LYS A 2 -2.88 24.71 -10.89
CA LYS A 2 -4.12 23.88 -10.96
C LYS A 2 -3.93 22.44 -11.51
N ALA A 3 -2.98 22.20 -12.41
CA ALA A 3 -2.80 20.90 -13.05
C ALA A 3 -2.16 19.80 -12.15
N ARG A 4 -1.36 20.18 -11.13
CA ARG A 4 -0.70 19.22 -10.24
C ARG A 4 -1.59 18.63 -9.14
N VAL A 5 -2.66 19.34 -8.77
CA VAL A 5 -3.63 18.85 -7.76
C VAL A 5 -4.51 17.75 -8.34
N LEU A 6 -4.80 17.77 -9.63
CA LEU A 6 -5.66 16.79 -10.30
C LEU A 6 -4.99 15.41 -10.48
N GLN A 7 -3.67 15.35 -10.68
CA GLN A 7 -2.96 14.06 -10.77
C GLN A 7 -2.94 13.26 -9.46
N SER A 8 -3.02 13.95 -8.31
CA SER A 8 -3.03 13.30 -7.00
C SER A 8 -4.41 12.74 -6.59
N LEU A 9 -5.50 13.16 -7.23
CA LEU A 9 -6.86 12.67 -6.94
C LEU A 9 -7.09 11.22 -7.44
N ALA A 10 -6.40 10.80 -8.50
CA ALA A 10 -6.54 9.46 -9.06
C ALA A 10 -6.14 8.33 -8.09
N LEU A 11 -5.12 8.55 -7.27
CA LEU A 11 -4.60 7.55 -6.33
C LEU A 11 -5.49 7.34 -5.09
N ALA A 12 -6.25 8.35 -4.67
CA ALA A 12 -7.14 8.25 -3.50
C ALA A 12 -8.40 7.40 -3.78
N PHE A 13 -8.89 7.38 -5.03
CA PHE A 13 -10.01 6.53 -5.42
C PHE A 13 -9.64 5.04 -5.47
N LEU A 14 -8.39 4.71 -5.78
CA LEU A 14 -7.89 3.33 -5.83
C LEU A 14 -7.89 2.64 -4.46
N ALA A 15 -7.70 3.38 -3.36
CA ALA A 15 -7.74 2.84 -2.00
C ALA A 15 -9.13 2.34 -1.58
N PHE A 16 -10.21 2.76 -2.27
CA PHE A 16 -11.58 2.39 -1.92
C PHE A 16 -12.05 1.06 -2.57
N VAL A 17 -11.43 0.64 -3.67
CA VAL A 17 -11.86 -0.53 -4.47
C VAL A 17 -11.03 -1.79 -4.19
N GLY A 18 -9.98 -1.70 -3.38
CA GLY A 18 -9.07 -2.81 -3.05
C GLY A 18 -9.71 -3.95 -2.27
N CYS A 19 -10.65 -4.65 -2.86
CA CYS A 19 -11.19 -5.92 -2.38
C CYS A 19 -11.10 -6.98 -3.49
N ARG A 20 -9.89 -7.46 -3.79
CA ARG A 20 -9.55 -8.83 -4.18
C ARG A 20 -8.11 -8.89 -4.66
N ARG A 21 -7.29 -9.45 -3.81
CA ARG A 21 -6.25 -10.47 -4.01
C ARG A 21 -5.29 -10.39 -2.83
N ASP A 22 -5.42 -11.33 -1.92
CA ASP A 22 -4.31 -11.72 -1.07
C ASP A 22 -3.28 -12.39 -1.99
N ALA A 23 -2.01 -12.03 -1.78
CA ALA A 23 -0.81 -12.49 -2.49
C ALA A 23 -0.51 -11.79 -3.83
N SER A 24 0.05 -10.57 -3.79
CA SER A 24 1.16 -10.07 -4.63
C SER A 24 1.38 -8.55 -4.57
N GLU A 25 1.01 -7.85 -3.50
CA GLU A 25 1.28 -6.40 -3.36
C GLU A 25 2.50 -6.12 -2.47
N ALA A 26 3.65 -6.62 -2.85
CA ALA A 26 4.90 -6.25 -2.18
C ALA A 26 6.01 -5.83 -3.16
N ALA A 27 5.69 -5.24 -4.31
CA ALA A 27 6.75 -4.71 -5.14
C ALA A 27 6.24 -3.74 -6.22
N ALA A 28 5.77 -2.56 -5.85
CA ALA A 28 5.72 -1.44 -6.79
C ALA A 28 5.55 -0.12 -6.03
N ASP A 29 6.56 0.32 -5.30
CA ASP A 29 6.70 1.73 -4.91
C ASP A 29 8.13 1.97 -4.38
N SER A 30 9.10 2.06 -5.28
CA SER A 30 10.38 2.65 -4.95
C SER A 30 10.95 3.46 -6.13
N ALA A 31 10.28 4.55 -6.44
CA ALA A 31 10.85 5.61 -7.25
C ALA A 31 10.77 6.92 -6.47
N PHE A 32 11.59 7.04 -5.42
CA PHE A 32 11.96 8.32 -4.85
C PHE A 32 13.46 8.50 -4.99
N PRO A 33 13.92 9.65 -5.52
CA PRO A 33 15.34 9.95 -5.56
C PRO A 33 15.89 10.15 -4.13
N PRO A 34 17.18 9.85 -3.88
CA PRO A 34 17.77 10.00 -2.56
C PRO A 34 17.81 11.47 -2.14
N PRO A 35 17.71 11.77 -0.83
CA PRO A 35 17.77 13.13 -0.33
C PRO A 35 19.17 13.72 -0.56
N GLN A 36 19.22 14.80 -1.32
CA GLN A 36 20.42 15.63 -1.41
C GLN A 36 20.75 16.21 -0.03
N LYS A 37 21.95 15.94 0.43
CA LYS A 37 22.54 16.61 1.60
C LYS A 37 22.77 18.08 1.24
N SER A 38 21.90 18.97 1.71
CA SER A 38 22.20 20.40 1.75
C SER A 38 22.80 20.73 3.11
N ALA A 39 23.97 21.37 3.03
CA ALA A 39 24.73 21.81 4.17
C ALA A 39 23.99 22.84 5.04
N SER A 40 24.25 22.72 6.32
CA SER A 40 24.11 23.65 7.42
C SER A 40 23.94 25.13 7.04
N ALA A 41 22.75 25.67 7.43
CA ALA A 41 22.65 27.05 7.87
C ALA A 41 21.89 27.05 9.20
N ALA A 42 22.60 27.43 10.23
CA ALA A 42 22.17 27.40 11.60
C ALA A 42 21.12 28.47 11.92
N SER A 43 20.20 28.06 12.81
CA SER A 43 19.69 28.87 13.92
C SER A 43 19.18 30.29 13.64
N THR A 44 17.87 30.44 13.43
CA THR A 44 17.07 31.54 14.04
C THR A 44 15.57 31.51 13.68
N THR A 45 14.91 30.37 13.52
CA THR A 45 13.45 30.34 13.32
C THR A 45 12.75 29.21 14.08
N ARG A 46 13.11 29.05 15.37
CA ARG A 46 12.49 28.02 16.23
C ARG A 46 11.35 28.56 17.12
N LYS A 47 10.69 29.66 16.75
CA LYS A 47 9.58 30.25 17.56
C LYS A 47 8.25 30.44 16.84
N ALA A 48 8.05 29.90 15.64
CA ALA A 48 6.77 30.02 14.91
C ALA A 48 6.05 28.70 14.61
N ALA A 49 6.49 27.58 15.17
CA ALA A 49 5.93 26.26 14.85
C ALA A 49 5.38 25.55 16.08
N SER A 50 4.35 26.11 16.72
CA SER A 50 3.40 25.31 17.54
C SER A 50 2.23 26.14 18.04
N LYS A 51 1.43 26.71 17.14
CA LYS A 51 0.03 26.78 17.47
C LYS A 51 -0.52 25.42 17.07
N ALA A 52 -0.61 24.50 18.04
CA ALA A 52 -1.30 23.24 17.85
C ALA A 52 -2.64 23.56 17.21
N ALA A 53 -2.91 23.06 16.02
CA ALA A 53 -4.16 23.30 15.33
C ALA A 53 -5.28 22.90 16.27
N SER A 54 -6.19 23.82 16.63
CA SER A 54 -7.29 23.53 17.53
C SER A 54 -8.16 22.40 16.94
N ASP A 55 -8.81 21.63 17.78
CA ASP A 55 -9.73 20.52 17.35
C ASP A 55 -10.81 20.97 16.34
N GLY A 56 -11.14 22.27 16.33
CA GLY A 56 -12.10 22.87 15.41
C GLY A 56 -11.51 23.40 14.09
N SER A 57 -10.18 23.26 13.87
CA SER A 57 -9.59 23.75 12.60
C SER A 57 -10.16 23.01 11.40
N VAL A 58 -10.51 23.77 10.36
CA VAL A 58 -11.09 23.22 9.13
C VAL A 58 -9.98 22.70 8.22
N VAL A 59 -10.10 21.44 7.83
CA VAL A 59 -9.15 20.74 6.93
C VAL A 59 -9.46 21.08 5.47
N VAL A 60 -10.72 21.03 5.12
CA VAL A 60 -11.24 21.38 3.80
C VAL A 60 -12.71 21.81 3.94
N CYS A 61 -13.13 22.76 3.13
CA CYS A 61 -14.54 23.12 2.98
C CYS A 61 -14.97 22.78 1.54
N ILE A 62 -16.05 22.02 1.38
CA ILE A 62 -16.54 21.55 0.09
C ILE A 62 -18.00 21.97 -0.03
N ASP A 63 -18.33 22.80 -1.03
CA ASP A 63 -19.67 23.39 -1.22
C ASP A 63 -20.24 24.01 0.08
N GLY A 64 -19.38 24.69 0.86
CA GLY A 64 -19.73 25.32 2.13
C GLY A 64 -19.79 24.35 3.33
N GLN A 65 -19.55 23.05 3.15
CA GLN A 65 -19.55 22.07 4.22
C GLN A 65 -18.11 21.84 4.75
N PRO A 66 -17.80 22.23 6.00
CA PRO A 66 -16.46 22.07 6.56
C PRO A 66 -16.22 20.62 7.03
N LEU A 67 -15.04 20.09 6.74
CA LEU A 67 -14.47 18.92 7.40
C LEU A 67 -13.46 19.41 8.44
N THR A 68 -13.72 19.14 9.71
CA THR A 68 -12.83 19.58 10.79
C THR A 68 -11.77 18.54 11.12
N ARG A 69 -10.64 18.99 11.74
CA ARG A 69 -9.60 18.09 12.25
C ARG A 69 -10.18 17.06 13.22
N ARG A 70 -11.08 17.48 14.10
CA ARG A 70 -11.79 16.60 15.03
C ARG A 70 -12.54 15.47 14.33
N ASP A 71 -13.23 15.78 13.25
CA ASP A 71 -13.95 14.76 12.44
C ASP A 71 -12.99 13.76 11.81
N VAL A 72 -11.88 14.25 11.27
CA VAL A 72 -10.87 13.39 10.64
C VAL A 72 -10.24 12.44 11.64
N VAL A 73 -9.81 12.96 12.80
CA VAL A 73 -9.22 12.16 13.88
C VAL A 73 -10.22 11.11 14.40
N ARG A 74 -11.48 11.52 14.61
CA ARG A 74 -12.55 10.61 15.03
C ARG A 74 -12.77 9.49 14.01
N ASN A 75 -12.84 9.82 12.72
CA ASN A 75 -12.98 8.82 11.65
C ASN A 75 -11.79 7.86 11.63
N GLY A 76 -10.57 8.38 11.74
CA GLY A 76 -9.35 7.58 11.81
C GLY A 76 -9.36 6.59 12.96
N LYS A 77 -9.80 7.01 14.15
CA LYS A 77 -9.93 6.12 15.32
C LYS A 77 -10.91 4.99 15.09
N VAL A 78 -12.07 5.29 14.53
CA VAL A 78 -13.07 4.26 14.20
C VAL A 78 -12.48 3.23 13.25
N MET A 79 -11.82 3.67 12.18
CA MET A 79 -11.20 2.76 11.21
C MET A 79 -10.07 1.94 11.82
N LEU A 80 -9.25 2.56 12.69
CA LEU A 80 -8.21 1.85 13.42
C LEU A 80 -8.81 0.79 14.34
N THR A 81 -9.83 1.15 15.14
CA THR A 81 -10.51 0.22 16.06
C THR A 81 -11.10 -0.98 15.31
N LEU A 82 -11.75 -0.76 14.17
CA LEU A 82 -12.29 -1.81 13.32
C LEU A 82 -11.18 -2.74 12.77
N ASN A 83 -10.06 -2.17 12.33
CA ASN A 83 -8.92 -2.96 11.85
C ASN A 83 -8.26 -3.76 12.98
N MET A 84 -8.09 -3.18 14.15
CA MET A 84 -7.55 -3.88 15.33
C MET A 84 -8.45 -5.03 15.75
N ASN A 85 -9.78 -4.83 15.73
CA ASN A 85 -10.75 -5.89 16.01
C ASN A 85 -10.57 -7.07 15.03
N LYS A 86 -10.47 -6.78 13.74
CA LYS A 86 -10.20 -7.82 12.72
C LYS A 86 -8.93 -8.61 13.04
N MET A 87 -7.87 -7.93 13.43
CA MET A 87 -6.57 -8.54 13.77
C MET A 87 -6.52 -9.11 15.18
N ARG A 88 -7.62 -9.03 15.96
CA ARG A 88 -7.70 -9.44 17.38
C ARG A 88 -6.62 -8.79 18.26
N ARG A 89 -6.29 -7.53 17.97
CA ARG A 89 -5.27 -6.76 18.69
C ARG A 89 -5.94 -5.75 19.60
N THR A 90 -5.36 -5.59 20.79
CA THR A 90 -5.84 -4.62 21.80
C THR A 90 -4.85 -3.47 22.03
N LYS A 91 -3.60 -3.61 21.57
CA LYS A 91 -2.56 -2.61 21.73
C LYS A 91 -2.19 -1.99 20.38
N ILE A 92 -2.14 -0.66 20.36
CA ILE A 92 -1.70 0.13 19.22
C ILE A 92 -0.17 0.01 19.09
N GLY A 93 0.33 -0.42 17.93
CA GLY A 93 1.74 -0.50 17.61
C GLY A 93 2.18 0.60 16.63
N LYS A 94 3.48 0.65 16.31
CA LYS A 94 4.06 1.64 15.39
C LYS A 94 3.36 1.65 14.02
N LYS A 95 3.09 0.48 13.42
CA LYS A 95 2.40 0.37 12.13
C LYS A 95 0.97 0.91 12.16
N ASP A 96 0.29 0.81 13.30
CA ASP A 96 -1.07 1.35 13.46
C ASP A 96 -1.05 2.88 13.47
N TRP A 97 -0.02 3.48 14.08
CA TRP A 97 0.23 4.91 14.03
C TRP A 97 0.52 5.41 12.62
N GLU A 98 1.39 4.73 11.89
CA GLU A 98 1.71 5.05 10.51
C GLU A 98 0.46 4.98 9.62
N TYR A 99 -0.37 3.94 9.81
CA TYR A 99 -1.67 3.83 9.15
C TYR A 99 -2.57 5.02 9.44
N LEU A 100 -2.69 5.39 10.72
CA LEU A 100 -3.54 6.49 11.15
C LEU A 100 -3.06 7.83 10.60
N LEU A 101 -1.76 8.10 10.66
CA LEU A 101 -1.15 9.31 10.09
C LEU A 101 -1.46 9.42 8.58
N ARG A 102 -1.28 8.34 7.84
CA ARG A 102 -1.62 8.28 6.41
C ARG A 102 -3.11 8.49 6.17
N TYR A 103 -3.95 7.85 6.98
CA TYR A 103 -5.39 8.02 6.92
C TYR A 103 -5.80 9.48 7.11
N CYS A 104 -5.23 10.18 8.08
CA CYS A 104 -5.51 11.59 8.33
C CYS A 104 -4.97 12.49 7.20
N ALA A 105 -3.76 12.24 6.72
CA ALA A 105 -3.15 13.02 5.64
C ALA A 105 -3.97 13.01 4.34
N GLU A 106 -4.70 11.92 4.08
CA GLU A 106 -5.53 11.78 2.89
C GLU A 106 -7.01 12.16 3.09
N ALA A 107 -7.36 12.66 4.29
CA ALA A 107 -8.77 12.92 4.62
C ALA A 107 -9.46 13.91 3.68
N ALA A 108 -8.78 15.00 3.32
CA ALA A 108 -9.32 15.99 2.39
C ALA A 108 -9.61 15.36 1.01
N LYS A 109 -8.69 14.56 0.48
CA LYS A 109 -8.88 13.86 -0.81
C LYS A 109 -10.07 12.90 -0.77
N ARG A 110 -10.19 12.13 0.32
CA ARG A 110 -11.33 11.21 0.48
C ARG A 110 -12.65 11.95 0.56
N GLU A 111 -12.70 13.08 1.28
CA GLU A 111 -13.95 13.84 1.40
C GLU A 111 -14.35 14.51 0.08
N VAL A 112 -13.40 15.02 -0.69
CA VAL A 112 -13.66 15.49 -2.07
C VAL A 112 -14.24 14.37 -2.93
N GLY A 113 -13.68 13.16 -2.86
CA GLY A 113 -14.22 12.01 -3.58
C GLY A 113 -15.63 11.62 -3.14
N ARG A 114 -15.89 11.63 -1.82
CA ARG A 114 -17.26 11.41 -1.28
C ARG A 114 -18.25 12.48 -1.73
N ALA A 115 -17.82 13.73 -1.75
CA ALA A 115 -18.65 14.84 -2.22
C ALA A 115 -18.98 14.71 -3.73
N ALA A 116 -18.02 14.30 -4.55
CA ALA A 116 -18.24 14.02 -5.97
C ALA A 116 -19.28 12.89 -6.17
N VAL A 117 -19.16 11.82 -5.39
CA VAL A 117 -20.15 10.71 -5.41
C VAL A 117 -21.54 11.21 -5.02
N ARG A 118 -21.67 11.94 -3.91
CA ARG A 118 -22.96 12.50 -3.46
C ARG A 118 -23.55 13.47 -4.50
N ARG A 119 -22.71 14.31 -5.12
CA ARG A 119 -23.13 15.21 -6.18
C ARG A 119 -23.64 14.46 -7.40
N TYR A 120 -22.90 13.43 -7.85
CA TYR A 120 -23.34 12.59 -8.97
C TYR A 120 -24.69 11.91 -8.69
N LEU A 121 -24.88 11.35 -7.48
CA LEU A 121 -26.17 10.77 -7.05
C LEU A 121 -27.32 11.78 -7.15
N ALA A 122 -27.11 12.99 -6.63
CA ALA A 122 -28.11 14.04 -6.63
C ALA A 122 -28.47 14.51 -8.05
N ASP A 123 -27.45 14.78 -8.88
CA ASP A 123 -27.64 15.28 -10.25
C ASP A 123 -28.37 14.25 -11.12
N HIS A 124 -28.16 12.95 -10.89
CA HIS A 124 -28.80 11.86 -11.66
C HIS A 124 -29.99 11.24 -10.93
N ARG A 125 -30.38 11.76 -9.76
CA ARG A 125 -31.50 11.25 -8.93
C ARG A 125 -31.42 9.75 -8.66
N LEU A 126 -30.20 9.26 -8.41
CA LEU A 126 -29.99 7.84 -8.17
C LEU A 126 -30.34 7.46 -6.72
N THR A 127 -30.95 6.32 -6.57
CA THR A 127 -31.24 5.71 -5.26
C THR A 127 -30.57 4.34 -5.16
N PRO A 128 -29.94 4.01 -4.02
CA PRO A 128 -29.35 2.71 -3.81
C PRO A 128 -30.35 1.56 -3.90
N ASP A 129 -29.99 0.49 -4.60
CA ASP A 129 -30.73 -0.76 -4.61
C ASP A 129 -30.61 -1.46 -3.24
N SER A 130 -31.74 -1.96 -2.73
CA SER A 130 -31.82 -2.66 -1.43
C SER A 130 -30.91 -3.90 -1.35
N ASN A 131 -30.72 -4.63 -2.47
CA ASN A 131 -29.83 -5.78 -2.54
C ASN A 131 -28.37 -5.35 -2.45
N VAL A 132 -28.00 -4.21 -3.07
CA VAL A 132 -26.65 -3.61 -2.96
C VAL A 132 -26.40 -3.20 -1.51
N VAL A 133 -27.34 -2.52 -0.87
CA VAL A 133 -27.27 -2.16 0.55
C VAL A 133 -27.05 -3.41 1.41
N ALA A 134 -27.90 -4.42 1.29
CA ALA A 134 -27.82 -5.64 2.10
C ALA A 134 -26.50 -6.40 1.86
N ARG A 135 -26.02 -6.47 0.63
CA ARG A 135 -24.75 -7.12 0.27
C ARG A 135 -23.56 -6.39 0.88
N LEU A 136 -23.50 -5.06 0.75
CA LEU A 136 -22.37 -4.27 1.26
C LEU A 136 -22.36 -4.19 2.78
N THR A 137 -23.52 -4.16 3.42
CA THR A 137 -23.66 -4.26 4.88
C THR A 137 -23.09 -5.59 5.39
N ARG A 138 -23.42 -6.71 4.76
CA ARG A 138 -22.85 -8.02 5.09
C ARG A 138 -21.35 -8.09 4.81
N ALA A 139 -20.91 -7.53 3.68
CA ALA A 139 -19.49 -7.47 3.33
C ALA A 139 -18.69 -6.65 4.35
N PHE A 140 -19.24 -5.53 4.84
CA PHE A 140 -18.63 -4.72 5.89
C PHE A 140 -18.47 -5.51 7.19
N ALA A 141 -19.52 -6.20 7.63
CA ALA A 141 -19.46 -7.04 8.82
C ALA A 141 -18.42 -8.17 8.70
N ARG A 142 -18.30 -8.80 7.52
CA ARG A 142 -17.26 -9.82 7.26
C ARG A 142 -15.86 -9.24 7.24
N ARG A 143 -15.69 -8.02 6.71
CA ARG A 143 -14.38 -7.37 6.62
C ARG A 143 -13.79 -7.05 7.99
N TYR A 144 -14.59 -6.50 8.90
CA TYR A 144 -14.13 -5.97 10.19
C TYR A 144 -14.53 -6.83 11.39
N GLY A 145 -15.46 -7.77 11.20
CA GLY A 145 -15.87 -8.69 12.23
C GLY A 145 -14.93 -9.89 12.36
N VAL A 146 -15.04 -10.57 13.49
CA VAL A 146 -14.36 -11.83 13.77
C VAL A 146 -15.36 -12.87 14.24
N LYS A 147 -15.01 -14.16 14.12
CA LYS A 147 -15.80 -15.23 14.72
C LYS A 147 -15.61 -15.14 16.25
N SER A 148 -16.66 -14.72 16.93
CA SER A 148 -16.65 -14.60 18.39
C SER A 148 -16.79 -15.98 19.04
N LYS A 149 -15.85 -16.32 19.92
CA LYS A 149 -15.93 -17.55 20.72
C LYS A 149 -17.13 -17.52 21.69
N LYS A 150 -17.41 -16.32 22.26
CA LYS A 150 -18.51 -16.10 23.20
C LYS A 150 -19.87 -16.21 22.52
N LEU A 151 -20.04 -15.55 21.36
CA LEU A 151 -21.30 -15.54 20.62
C LEU A 151 -21.50 -16.76 19.71
N LYS A 152 -20.47 -17.57 19.53
CA LYS A 152 -20.42 -18.74 18.61
C LYS A 152 -20.80 -18.41 17.15
N ARG A 153 -20.74 -17.14 16.75
CA ARG A 153 -21.06 -16.65 15.40
C ARG A 153 -20.11 -15.52 14.99
N TRP A 154 -20.15 -15.12 13.72
CA TRP A 154 -19.48 -13.93 13.25
C TRP A 154 -20.16 -12.67 13.78
N HIS A 155 -19.36 -11.62 14.04
CA HIS A 155 -19.89 -10.31 14.37
C HIS A 155 -20.80 -9.80 13.25
N THR A 156 -21.92 -9.22 13.65
CA THR A 156 -22.82 -8.45 12.78
C THR A 156 -22.40 -6.98 12.76
N VAL A 157 -23.06 -6.15 11.95
CA VAL A 157 -22.86 -4.69 11.99
C VAL A 157 -23.26 -4.13 13.36
N ASP A 158 -24.31 -4.65 13.98
CA ASP A 158 -24.74 -4.18 15.30
C ASP A 158 -23.72 -4.53 16.40
N ASP A 159 -23.06 -5.68 16.31
CA ASP A 159 -21.95 -6.00 17.21
C ASP A 159 -20.79 -5.00 17.04
N LEU A 160 -20.45 -4.63 15.80
CA LEU A 160 -19.43 -3.63 15.52
C LEU A 160 -19.84 -2.24 16.03
N LYS A 161 -21.09 -1.86 15.88
CA LYS A 161 -21.64 -0.61 16.43
C LYS A 161 -21.56 -0.60 17.95
N TYR A 162 -21.94 -1.69 18.59
CA TYR A 162 -21.87 -1.83 20.04
C TYR A 162 -20.44 -1.65 20.57
N MET A 163 -19.45 -2.21 19.88
CA MET A 163 -18.02 -2.05 20.24
C MET A 163 -17.54 -0.60 20.15
N LEU A 164 -18.11 0.19 19.25
CA LEU A 164 -17.70 1.58 19.00
C LEU A 164 -18.44 2.60 19.87
N GLY A 165 -19.47 2.17 20.59
CA GLY A 165 -20.24 3.02 21.52
C GLY A 165 -20.75 4.31 20.86
N THR A 166 -20.36 5.47 21.36
CA THR A 166 -20.77 6.78 20.84
C THR A 166 -20.36 7.04 19.38
N ASN A 167 -19.44 6.27 18.85
CA ASN A 167 -18.99 6.37 17.46
C ASN A 167 -19.72 5.40 16.51
N ALA A 168 -20.76 4.69 16.98
CA ALA A 168 -21.55 3.71 16.22
C ALA A 168 -22.10 4.27 14.90
N PHE A 169 -22.53 5.54 14.89
CA PHE A 169 -23.06 6.22 13.70
C PHE A 169 -22.06 6.27 12.52
N ARG A 170 -20.75 6.17 12.80
CA ARG A 170 -19.72 6.14 11.77
C ARG A 170 -19.71 4.84 10.98
N VAL A 171 -20.16 3.74 11.56
CA VAL A 171 -20.35 2.47 10.84
C VAL A 171 -21.40 2.65 9.74
N ASP A 172 -22.52 3.29 10.07
CA ASP A 172 -23.57 3.58 9.09
C ASP A 172 -23.09 4.53 7.98
N ALA A 173 -22.32 5.55 8.35
CA ALA A 173 -21.73 6.48 7.37
C ALA A 173 -20.75 5.75 6.43
N GLU A 174 -19.87 4.91 6.95
CA GLU A 174 -18.92 4.14 6.12
C GLU A 174 -19.63 3.11 5.22
N ILE A 175 -20.71 2.48 5.68
CA ILE A 175 -21.52 1.59 4.85
C ILE A 175 -22.23 2.41 3.77
N ARG A 176 -22.83 3.55 4.12
CA ARG A 176 -23.51 4.44 3.17
C ARG A 176 -22.54 4.90 2.08
N ASP A 177 -21.35 5.40 2.43
CA ASP A 177 -20.36 5.84 1.45
C ASP A 177 -20.00 4.73 0.44
N ARG A 178 -19.91 3.47 0.89
CA ARG A 178 -19.67 2.32 0.00
C ARG A 178 -20.86 2.00 -0.89
N VAL A 179 -22.07 2.12 -0.35
CA VAL A 179 -23.33 1.91 -1.09
C VAL A 179 -23.47 2.99 -2.16
N ASP A 180 -23.26 4.26 -1.78
CA ASP A 180 -23.32 5.40 -2.67
C ASP A 180 -22.30 5.27 -3.82
N TYR A 181 -21.05 4.93 -3.49
CA TYR A 181 -20.02 4.68 -4.49
C TYR A 181 -20.39 3.53 -5.44
N ALA A 182 -20.89 2.41 -4.92
CA ALA A 182 -21.31 1.27 -5.75
C ALA A 182 -22.50 1.63 -6.64
N THR A 183 -23.45 2.42 -6.15
CA THR A 183 -24.61 2.90 -6.93
C THR A 183 -24.16 3.76 -8.09
N VAL A 184 -23.27 4.73 -7.82
CA VAL A 184 -22.68 5.61 -8.87
C VAL A 184 -21.88 4.79 -9.87
N THR A 185 -21.02 3.91 -9.41
CA THR A 185 -20.21 3.03 -10.28
C THR A 185 -21.10 2.24 -11.24
N ASN A 186 -22.13 1.61 -10.72
CA ASN A 186 -23.07 0.83 -11.55
C ASN A 186 -23.78 1.73 -12.58
N ALA A 187 -24.19 2.93 -12.18
CA ALA A 187 -24.87 3.86 -13.07
C ALA A 187 -23.95 4.37 -14.20
N ILE A 188 -22.69 4.73 -13.87
CA ILE A 188 -21.69 5.16 -14.86
C ILE A 188 -21.44 4.05 -15.88
N LEU A 189 -21.23 2.81 -15.42
CA LEU A 189 -20.95 1.66 -16.29
C LEU A 189 -22.18 1.21 -17.11
N ALA A 190 -23.38 1.41 -16.58
CA ALA A 190 -24.61 1.14 -17.32
C ALA A 190 -24.85 2.16 -18.43
N ALA A 191 -24.54 3.44 -18.16
CA ALA A 191 -24.66 4.53 -19.16
C ALA A 191 -23.57 4.45 -20.23
N ASN A 192 -22.38 3.93 -19.88
CA ASN A 192 -21.20 3.88 -20.76
C ASN A 192 -20.60 2.46 -20.73
N PRO A 193 -21.17 1.48 -21.43
CA PRO A 193 -20.65 0.14 -21.44
C PRO A 193 -19.23 0.05 -21.97
N VAL A 194 -18.32 -0.48 -21.18
CA VAL A 194 -16.92 -0.67 -21.58
C VAL A 194 -16.81 -1.83 -22.56
N VAL A 195 -16.29 -1.54 -23.76
CA VAL A 195 -16.06 -2.51 -24.83
C VAL A 195 -14.57 -2.78 -24.95
N VAL A 196 -14.15 -4.02 -24.73
CA VAL A 196 -12.79 -4.49 -24.97
C VAL A 196 -12.72 -5.14 -26.33
N THR A 197 -11.95 -4.56 -27.23
CA THR A 197 -11.79 -5.06 -28.61
C THR A 197 -10.62 -6.04 -28.71
N GLU A 198 -10.65 -6.89 -29.71
CA GLU A 198 -9.58 -7.86 -29.96
C GLU A 198 -8.20 -7.19 -30.15
N PRO A 199 -8.05 -6.08 -30.89
CA PRO A 199 -6.78 -5.37 -31.00
C PRO A 199 -6.22 -4.91 -29.64
N MET A 200 -7.07 -4.52 -28.67
CA MET A 200 -6.63 -4.16 -27.32
C MET A 200 -6.07 -5.35 -26.58
N ILE A 201 -6.70 -6.52 -26.72
CA ILE A 201 -6.24 -7.76 -26.11
C ILE A 201 -4.87 -8.14 -26.68
N GLN A 202 -4.74 -8.15 -28.00
CA GLN A 202 -3.48 -8.49 -28.66
C GLN A 202 -2.35 -7.51 -28.31
N LYS A 203 -2.67 -6.21 -28.20
CA LYS A 203 -1.71 -5.20 -27.76
C LYS A 203 -1.19 -5.52 -26.35
N ARG A 204 -2.10 -5.80 -25.38
CA ARG A 204 -1.73 -6.13 -24.00
C ARG A 204 -0.85 -7.39 -23.93
N LEU A 205 -1.26 -8.46 -24.62
CA LEU A 205 -0.50 -9.71 -24.64
C LEU A 205 0.89 -9.50 -25.22
N LYS A 206 1.00 -8.70 -26.28
CA LYS A 206 2.29 -8.32 -26.86
C LYS A 206 3.14 -7.49 -25.88
N GLU A 207 2.55 -6.51 -25.21
CA GLU A 207 3.26 -5.69 -24.21
C GLU A 207 3.83 -6.54 -23.07
N ILE A 208 3.08 -7.54 -22.59
CA ILE A 208 3.54 -8.52 -21.60
C ILE A 208 4.69 -9.36 -22.16
N ALA A 209 4.54 -9.89 -23.37
CA ALA A 209 5.58 -10.70 -24.01
C ALA A 209 6.87 -9.89 -24.25
N ASP A 210 6.74 -8.66 -24.76
CA ASP A 210 7.87 -7.76 -25.03
C ASP A 210 8.55 -7.35 -23.70
N TYR A 211 7.79 -7.15 -22.62
CA TYR A 211 8.35 -6.88 -21.30
C TYR A 211 9.13 -8.09 -20.77
N ASN A 212 8.52 -9.28 -20.82
CA ASN A 212 9.15 -10.51 -20.34
C ASN A 212 10.43 -10.84 -21.11
N ALA A 213 10.43 -10.65 -22.42
CA ALA A 213 11.64 -10.82 -23.25
C ALA A 213 12.77 -9.84 -22.84
N ARG A 214 12.43 -8.58 -22.55
CA ARG A 214 13.41 -7.60 -22.03
C ARG A 214 13.88 -7.96 -20.62
N ALA A 215 12.98 -8.44 -19.76
CA ALA A 215 13.32 -8.89 -18.42
C ALA A 215 14.29 -10.07 -18.48
N GLU A 216 14.04 -11.05 -19.36
CA GLU A 216 14.92 -12.21 -19.59
C GLU A 216 16.33 -11.77 -20.06
N ALA A 217 16.39 -10.88 -21.05
CA ALA A 217 17.66 -10.32 -21.52
C ALA A 217 18.42 -9.57 -20.41
N THR A 218 17.69 -8.81 -19.58
CA THR A 218 18.26 -8.12 -18.42
C THR A 218 18.76 -9.10 -17.37
N ASN A 219 17.99 -10.16 -17.08
CA ASN A 219 18.37 -11.21 -16.14
C ASN A 219 19.65 -11.90 -16.57
N ALA A 220 19.84 -12.18 -17.86
CA ALA A 220 21.07 -12.75 -18.40
C ALA A 220 22.29 -11.84 -18.13
N VAL A 221 22.14 -10.53 -18.32
CA VAL A 221 23.19 -9.55 -18.03
C VAL A 221 23.48 -9.48 -16.51
N VAL A 222 22.45 -9.45 -15.68
CA VAL A 222 22.59 -9.43 -14.23
C VAL A 222 23.26 -10.71 -13.74
N PHE A 223 22.89 -11.87 -14.27
CA PHE A 223 23.51 -13.15 -13.94
C PHE A 223 24.99 -13.17 -14.31
N ALA A 224 25.35 -12.71 -15.51
CA ALA A 224 26.75 -12.61 -15.94
C ALA A 224 27.56 -11.65 -15.02
N ARG A 225 26.97 -10.52 -14.63
CA ARG A 225 27.57 -9.56 -13.69
C ARG A 225 27.77 -10.21 -12.32
N ALA A 226 26.76 -10.87 -11.78
CA ALA A 226 26.86 -11.56 -10.49
C ALA A 226 27.93 -12.67 -10.51
N THR A 227 27.97 -13.46 -11.60
CA THR A 227 28.99 -14.49 -11.79
C THR A 227 30.40 -13.90 -11.82
N ASN A 228 30.60 -12.79 -12.53
CA ASN A 228 31.90 -12.09 -12.58
C ASN A 228 32.33 -11.60 -11.17
N VAL A 229 31.38 -11.03 -10.42
CA VAL A 229 31.66 -10.58 -9.03
C VAL A 229 32.01 -11.78 -8.15
N TRP A 230 31.27 -12.88 -8.24
CA TRP A 230 31.59 -14.11 -7.53
C TRP A 230 32.98 -14.63 -7.85
N GLN A 231 33.36 -14.69 -9.14
CA GLN A 231 34.70 -15.12 -9.55
C GLN A 231 35.79 -14.26 -8.94
N LYS A 232 35.62 -12.95 -8.88
CA LYS A 232 36.57 -12.02 -8.24
C LYS A 232 36.68 -12.28 -6.74
N ILE A 233 35.58 -12.59 -6.04
CA ILE A 233 35.59 -12.91 -4.61
C ILE A 233 36.35 -14.24 -4.39
N VAL A 234 36.01 -15.30 -5.13
CA VAL A 234 36.63 -16.61 -5.01
C VAL A 234 38.13 -16.57 -5.42
N GLY A 235 38.44 -15.78 -6.45
CA GLY A 235 39.81 -15.50 -6.91
C GLY A 235 40.64 -14.60 -5.96
N LYS A 236 39.99 -14.09 -4.87
CA LYS A 236 40.61 -13.15 -3.89
C LYS A 236 41.09 -11.84 -4.51
N GLU A 237 40.51 -11.43 -5.64
CA GLU A 237 40.79 -10.12 -6.25
C GLU A 237 40.12 -8.99 -5.45
N ILE A 238 38.97 -9.27 -4.84
CA ILE A 238 38.24 -8.35 -3.96
C ILE A 238 37.76 -9.11 -2.72
N THR A 239 37.58 -8.39 -1.60
CA THR A 239 36.93 -8.99 -0.41
C THR A 239 35.45 -9.10 -0.59
N PHE A 240 34.78 -9.97 0.18
CA PHE A 240 33.31 -10.07 0.16
C PHE A 240 32.66 -8.74 0.55
N GLU A 241 33.20 -8.06 1.55
CA GLU A 241 32.72 -6.77 2.05
C GLU A 241 32.86 -5.66 1.01
N ASP A 242 33.99 -5.62 0.27
CA ASP A 242 34.17 -4.65 -0.80
C ASP A 242 33.25 -4.93 -1.98
N ALA A 243 33.06 -6.21 -2.31
CA ALA A 243 32.08 -6.62 -3.32
C ALA A 243 30.65 -6.18 -2.94
N ALA A 244 30.27 -6.37 -1.69
CA ALA A 244 28.95 -5.96 -1.22
C ALA A 244 28.77 -4.45 -1.29
N LYS A 245 29.77 -3.66 -0.85
CA LYS A 245 29.73 -2.20 -0.94
C LYS A 245 29.64 -1.67 -2.37
N ALA A 246 30.37 -2.33 -3.30
CA ALA A 246 30.47 -1.87 -4.68
C ALA A 246 29.32 -2.32 -5.58
N TYR A 247 28.73 -3.49 -5.32
CA TYR A 247 27.83 -4.14 -6.27
C TYR A 247 26.47 -4.52 -5.71
N SER A 248 26.30 -4.63 -4.38
CA SER A 248 25.02 -5.04 -3.81
C SER A 248 23.95 -3.95 -3.93
N GLU A 249 22.77 -4.36 -4.36
CA GLU A 249 21.58 -3.50 -4.49
C GLU A 249 20.63 -3.68 -3.27
N ASP A 250 21.16 -4.23 -2.18
CA ASP A 250 20.41 -4.54 -0.96
C ASP A 250 20.26 -3.33 -0.03
N ALA A 251 19.09 -3.26 0.61
CA ALA A 251 18.84 -2.30 1.68
C ALA A 251 19.67 -2.61 2.96
N TYR A 252 20.14 -3.85 3.12
CA TYR A 252 20.93 -4.29 4.27
C TYR A 252 22.41 -3.87 4.23
N LEU A 253 22.87 -3.21 3.18
CA LEU A 253 24.20 -2.64 3.07
C LEU A 253 24.61 -1.77 4.28
N ALA A 254 23.64 -1.07 4.88
CA ALA A 254 23.86 -0.24 6.07
C ALA A 254 24.27 -1.06 7.32
N TYR A 255 24.06 -2.37 7.30
CA TYR A 255 24.34 -3.31 8.39
C TYR A 255 25.50 -4.27 8.08
N GLY A 256 26.43 -3.86 7.21
CA GLY A 256 27.62 -4.66 6.92
C GLY A 256 27.38 -5.87 6.04
N CYS A 257 26.30 -5.87 5.24
CA CYS A 257 25.89 -6.96 4.33
C CYS A 257 25.29 -8.19 5.02
N GLU A 258 25.13 -8.18 6.33
CA GLU A 258 24.49 -9.28 7.07
C GLU A 258 23.03 -9.43 6.59
N TRP A 259 22.74 -10.56 5.97
CA TRP A 259 21.36 -10.89 5.59
C TRP A 259 20.57 -11.35 6.83
N GLY A 260 21.19 -12.15 7.68
CA GLY A 260 20.63 -12.50 8.97
C GLY A 260 20.95 -13.92 9.43
N LEU A 261 20.42 -14.24 10.60
CA LEU A 261 20.40 -15.59 11.18
C LEU A 261 19.03 -16.22 10.89
N PHE A 262 19.03 -17.39 10.27
CA PHE A 262 17.82 -18.09 9.81
C PHE A 262 17.73 -19.47 10.39
N THR A 263 16.51 -19.90 10.74
CA THR A 263 16.17 -21.30 10.91
C THR A 263 15.89 -21.94 9.54
N LEU A 264 15.99 -23.27 9.43
CA LEU A 264 15.62 -23.98 8.20
C LEU A 264 14.17 -23.74 7.78
N GLU A 265 13.25 -23.55 8.75
CA GLU A 265 11.85 -23.21 8.48
C GLU A 265 11.72 -21.83 7.80
N GLN A 266 12.52 -20.85 8.23
CA GLN A 266 12.53 -19.50 7.64
C GLN A 266 13.11 -19.48 6.22
N LEU A 267 13.99 -20.43 5.90
CA LEU A 267 14.54 -20.62 4.55
C LEU A 267 13.68 -21.53 3.66
N SER A 268 12.49 -21.95 4.12
CA SER A 268 11.62 -22.87 3.35
C SER A 268 11.26 -22.36 1.95
N ASP A 269 11.16 -21.04 1.79
CA ASP A 269 10.86 -20.41 0.51
C ASP A 269 12.11 -20.18 -0.37
N GLU A 270 13.32 -20.42 0.18
CA GLU A 270 14.62 -20.23 -0.46
C GLU A 270 15.20 -21.58 -0.97
N ALA A 271 14.48 -22.23 -1.90
CA ALA A 271 14.79 -23.61 -2.32
C ALA A 271 16.22 -23.80 -2.84
N GLU A 272 16.78 -22.83 -3.56
CA GLU A 272 18.15 -22.92 -4.10
C GLU A 272 19.20 -22.78 -2.98
N VAL A 273 18.94 -21.95 -1.98
CA VAL A 273 19.80 -21.82 -0.79
C VAL A 273 19.79 -23.12 0.02
N LEU A 274 18.59 -23.70 0.24
CA LEU A 274 18.46 -24.96 0.97
C LEU A 274 19.22 -26.13 0.32
N LYS A 275 19.29 -26.20 -1.00
CA LYS A 275 20.05 -27.23 -1.73
C LYS A 275 21.56 -27.15 -1.46
N LEU A 276 22.08 -25.95 -1.23
CA LEU A 276 23.50 -25.73 -1.01
C LEU A 276 23.93 -25.95 0.44
N LEU A 277 23.03 -25.72 1.40
CA LEU A 277 23.33 -25.79 2.82
C LEU A 277 24.14 -27.02 3.26
N PRO A 278 23.81 -28.29 2.83
CA PRO A 278 24.53 -29.46 3.27
C PRO A 278 26.01 -29.47 2.83
N THR A 279 26.39 -28.67 1.85
CA THR A 279 27.74 -28.62 1.28
C THR A 279 28.57 -27.45 1.76
N LEU A 280 27.91 -26.43 2.37
CA LEU A 280 28.56 -25.20 2.79
C LEU A 280 29.20 -25.30 4.17
N LYS A 281 30.36 -24.70 4.31
CA LYS A 281 31.08 -24.49 5.58
C LYS A 281 31.13 -23.02 5.91
N VAL A 282 31.34 -22.68 7.17
CA VAL A 282 31.56 -21.31 7.60
C VAL A 282 32.75 -20.72 6.84
N GLY A 283 32.53 -19.57 6.22
CA GLY A 283 33.46 -18.88 5.34
C GLY A 283 33.30 -19.19 3.85
N ASP A 284 32.56 -20.23 3.48
CA ASP A 284 32.33 -20.56 2.06
C ASP A 284 31.41 -19.51 1.40
N VAL A 285 31.71 -19.25 0.13
CA VAL A 285 30.97 -18.30 -0.72
C VAL A 285 30.28 -19.05 -1.85
N THR A 286 28.95 -18.94 -1.93
CA THR A 286 28.17 -19.60 -2.97
C THR A 286 28.38 -18.95 -4.35
N PRO A 287 28.20 -19.69 -5.45
CA PRO A 287 27.89 -19.06 -6.73
C PRO A 287 26.59 -18.23 -6.61
N PRO A 288 26.29 -17.35 -7.60
CA PRO A 288 25.00 -16.64 -7.61
C PRO A 288 23.83 -17.62 -7.58
N VAL A 289 22.94 -17.45 -6.61
CA VAL A 289 21.71 -18.24 -6.44
C VAL A 289 20.48 -17.36 -6.45
N GLU A 290 19.36 -17.87 -6.91
CA GLU A 290 18.10 -17.16 -6.81
C GLU A 290 17.66 -17.11 -5.34
N SER A 291 17.36 -15.89 -4.87
CA SER A 291 16.95 -15.60 -3.51
C SER A 291 16.18 -14.29 -3.44
N ASP A 292 15.08 -14.28 -2.72
CA ASP A 292 14.32 -13.06 -2.38
C ASP A 292 13.98 -12.17 -3.60
N GLY A 293 13.65 -12.82 -4.74
CA GLY A 293 13.30 -12.13 -5.99
C GLY A 293 14.47 -11.51 -6.74
N GLY A 294 15.69 -11.96 -6.45
CA GLY A 294 16.93 -11.53 -7.12
C GLY A 294 17.95 -12.64 -7.22
N LEU A 295 19.21 -12.27 -7.44
CA LEU A 295 20.38 -13.14 -7.33
C LEU A 295 21.19 -12.73 -6.12
N ALA A 296 21.57 -13.70 -5.30
CA ALA A 296 22.44 -13.49 -4.15
C ALA A 296 23.73 -14.31 -4.28
N ILE A 297 24.87 -13.70 -3.98
CA ILE A 297 26.10 -14.40 -3.62
C ILE A 297 26.10 -14.43 -2.10
N LEU A 298 26.07 -15.63 -1.52
CA LEU A 298 25.99 -15.78 -0.07
C LEU A 298 27.33 -16.22 0.49
N ARG A 299 27.68 -15.68 1.67
CA ARG A 299 28.75 -16.23 2.51
C ARG A 299 28.14 -16.75 3.80
N MET A 300 28.47 -17.98 4.14
CA MET A 300 28.06 -18.55 5.43
C MET A 300 28.94 -17.96 6.53
N ASP A 301 28.37 -17.17 7.43
CA ASP A 301 29.11 -16.51 8.51
C ASP A 301 29.16 -17.32 9.79
N ALA A 302 28.09 -18.07 10.08
CA ALA A 302 28.02 -18.97 11.23
C ALA A 302 27.06 -20.14 10.98
N SER A 303 27.33 -21.25 11.66
CA SER A 303 26.47 -22.42 11.72
C SER A 303 26.65 -23.07 13.12
N ASP A 304 25.97 -22.48 14.11
CA ASP A 304 26.10 -22.90 15.51
C ASP A 304 25.30 -24.15 15.83
N ASN A 305 24.36 -24.50 14.97
CA ASN A 305 23.45 -25.62 15.08
C ASN A 305 23.00 -26.00 13.66
N PRO A 306 22.80 -27.27 13.29
CA PRO A 306 22.29 -27.65 11.98
C PRO A 306 20.96 -26.96 11.60
N ASP A 307 20.23 -26.47 12.60
CA ASP A 307 18.95 -25.77 12.40
C ASP A 307 19.06 -24.25 12.28
N ASN A 308 20.24 -23.64 12.54
CA ASN A 308 20.44 -22.18 12.49
C ASN A 308 21.68 -21.84 11.69
N VAL A 309 21.53 -21.03 10.67
CA VAL A 309 22.61 -20.57 9.78
C VAL A 309 22.58 -19.05 9.62
N ALA A 310 23.76 -18.43 9.64
CA ALA A 310 23.92 -17.00 9.40
C ALA A 310 24.57 -16.76 8.06
N PHE A 311 24.04 -15.79 7.32
CA PHE A 311 24.55 -15.40 6.01
C PHE A 311 24.78 -13.90 5.90
N SER A 312 25.89 -13.54 5.22
CA SER A 312 26.04 -12.26 4.54
C SER A 312 25.73 -12.42 3.05
N ARG A 313 25.26 -11.36 2.38
CA ARG A 313 24.94 -11.42 0.96
C ARG A 313 25.42 -10.24 0.14
N VAL A 314 25.76 -10.50 -1.13
CA VAL A 314 25.84 -9.52 -2.21
C VAL A 314 24.61 -9.75 -3.11
N PHE A 315 23.72 -8.78 -3.19
CA PHE A 315 22.41 -8.94 -3.83
C PHE A 315 22.30 -8.15 -5.13
N PHE A 316 21.76 -8.79 -6.15
CA PHE A 316 21.48 -8.22 -7.46
C PHE A 316 19.98 -8.35 -7.75
N ARG A 317 19.30 -7.24 -7.94
CA ARG A 317 17.88 -7.23 -8.25
C ARG A 317 17.60 -7.76 -9.65
N LEU A 318 16.66 -8.66 -9.76
CA LEU A 318 16.12 -9.11 -11.05
C LEU A 318 14.80 -8.39 -11.34
N PRO A 319 14.53 -8.01 -12.60
CA PRO A 319 13.19 -7.59 -13.00
C PRO A 319 12.21 -8.74 -12.82
N MET A 320 11.03 -8.44 -12.27
CA MET A 320 9.96 -9.43 -12.13
C MET A 320 9.33 -9.70 -13.48
N PHE A 321 8.99 -10.97 -13.74
CA PHE A 321 8.19 -11.34 -14.90
C PHE A 321 6.70 -11.10 -14.63
N TYR A 322 6.00 -10.60 -15.64
CA TYR A 322 4.55 -10.66 -15.63
C TYR A 322 4.08 -12.08 -15.97
N THR A 323 3.09 -12.55 -15.22
CA THR A 323 2.41 -13.80 -15.57
C THR A 323 1.82 -13.68 -16.97
N GLN A 324 2.06 -14.66 -17.82
CA GLN A 324 1.42 -14.70 -19.13
C GLN A 324 -0.09 -14.84 -18.94
N GLU A 325 -0.82 -13.92 -19.56
CA GLU A 325 -2.28 -13.92 -19.56
C GLU A 325 -2.80 -14.69 -20.78
N THR A 326 -3.87 -15.41 -20.60
CA THR A 326 -4.68 -15.89 -21.71
C THR A 326 -5.50 -14.73 -22.31
N PRO A 327 -5.98 -14.81 -23.55
CA PRO A 327 -6.85 -13.77 -24.12
C PRO A 327 -8.12 -13.49 -23.27
N ALA A 328 -8.66 -14.48 -22.58
CA ALA A 328 -9.82 -14.32 -21.70
C ALA A 328 -9.48 -13.56 -20.42
N GLU A 329 -8.33 -13.84 -19.82
CA GLU A 329 -7.81 -13.11 -18.66
C GLU A 329 -7.47 -11.67 -19.03
N ALA A 330 -6.74 -11.45 -20.15
CA ALA A 330 -6.43 -10.13 -20.67
C ALA A 330 -7.70 -9.29 -20.92
N ARG A 331 -8.75 -9.90 -21.47
CA ARG A 331 -10.06 -9.25 -21.66
C ARG A 331 -10.67 -8.83 -20.34
N THR A 332 -10.62 -9.69 -19.32
CA THR A 332 -11.16 -9.42 -17.99
C THR A 332 -10.42 -8.28 -17.33
N VAL A 333 -9.09 -8.33 -17.33
CA VAL A 333 -8.23 -7.29 -16.72
C VAL A 333 -8.41 -5.95 -17.43
N LEU A 334 -8.39 -5.92 -18.76
CA LEU A 334 -8.63 -4.71 -19.56
C LEU A 334 -10.01 -4.10 -19.26
N LYS A 335 -11.04 -4.94 -19.15
CA LYS A 335 -12.38 -4.47 -18.81
C LYS A 335 -12.42 -3.82 -17.42
N GLU A 336 -11.73 -4.41 -16.46
CA GLU A 336 -11.64 -3.84 -15.10
C GLU A 336 -10.84 -2.53 -15.08
N GLU A 337 -9.73 -2.45 -15.84
CA GLU A 337 -8.88 -1.26 -15.94
C GLU A 337 -9.64 -0.11 -16.59
N LEU A 338 -10.24 -0.31 -17.75
CA LEU A 338 -11.02 0.68 -18.46
C LEU A 338 -12.26 1.13 -17.67
N SER A 339 -12.90 0.19 -16.97
CA SER A 339 -14.03 0.54 -16.07
C SER A 339 -13.57 1.45 -14.94
N ARG A 340 -12.42 1.17 -14.33
CA ARG A 340 -11.85 2.02 -13.27
C ARG A 340 -11.46 3.40 -13.79
N GLU A 341 -10.87 3.46 -14.98
CA GLU A 341 -10.49 4.71 -15.62
C GLU A 341 -11.71 5.57 -15.91
N LEU A 342 -12.74 5.01 -16.55
CA LEU A 342 -14.00 5.68 -16.85
C LEU A 342 -14.67 6.26 -15.58
N ILE A 343 -14.75 5.45 -14.51
CA ILE A 343 -15.31 5.88 -13.23
C ILE A 343 -14.47 7.02 -12.65
N SER A 344 -13.15 6.87 -12.66
CA SER A 344 -12.21 7.86 -12.14
C SER A 344 -12.32 9.18 -12.89
N GLU A 345 -12.37 9.16 -14.23
CA GLU A 345 -12.51 10.37 -15.04
C GLU A 345 -13.86 11.06 -14.85
N THR A 346 -14.95 10.27 -14.82
CA THR A 346 -16.29 10.80 -14.57
C THR A 346 -16.35 11.50 -13.20
N LEU A 347 -15.84 10.87 -12.16
CA LEU A 347 -15.87 11.46 -10.81
C LEU A 347 -14.89 12.62 -10.65
N LYS A 348 -13.77 12.64 -11.39
CA LYS A 348 -12.88 13.81 -11.46
C LYS A 348 -13.56 14.99 -12.10
N ASP A 349 -14.31 14.78 -13.19
CA ASP A 349 -15.09 15.84 -13.83
C ASP A 349 -16.12 16.43 -12.86
N VAL A 350 -16.85 15.59 -12.12
CA VAL A 350 -17.78 16.05 -11.08
C VAL A 350 -17.04 16.79 -9.97
N ALA A 351 -15.91 16.27 -9.49
CA ALA A 351 -15.11 16.91 -8.45
C ALA A 351 -14.57 18.29 -8.88
N SER A 352 -14.25 18.46 -10.16
CA SER A 352 -13.77 19.73 -10.69
C SER A 352 -14.81 20.87 -10.63
N LYS A 353 -16.09 20.52 -10.51
CA LYS A 353 -17.23 21.43 -10.41
C LYS A 353 -17.62 21.78 -8.96
N LEU A 354 -17.01 21.10 -7.98
CA LEU A 354 -17.21 21.40 -6.56
C LEU A 354 -16.43 22.65 -6.15
N LYS A 355 -17.02 23.45 -5.27
CA LYS A 355 -16.32 24.56 -4.63
C LYS A 355 -15.48 24.04 -3.48
N ILE A 356 -14.16 23.94 -3.68
CA ILE A 356 -13.22 23.41 -2.69
C ILE A 356 -12.35 24.54 -2.16
N GLU A 357 -12.37 24.73 -0.84
CA GLU A 357 -11.58 25.72 -0.13
C GLU A 357 -10.70 25.02 0.92
N TYR A 358 -9.41 25.39 0.96
CA TYR A 358 -8.46 24.95 1.97
C TYR A 358 -8.11 26.16 2.85
N PRO A 359 -8.73 26.31 4.03
CA PRO A 359 -8.69 27.58 4.78
C PRO A 359 -7.30 28.04 5.20
N ASP A 360 -6.38 27.12 5.49
CA ASP A 360 -5.09 27.47 6.09
C ASP A 360 -3.86 27.18 5.22
N GLY A 361 -4.00 26.71 3.99
CA GLY A 361 -2.86 26.43 3.08
C GLY A 361 -1.77 25.50 3.65
N THR A 362 -1.88 25.10 4.89
CA THR A 362 -0.96 24.28 5.64
C THR A 362 -1.50 22.87 5.81
N ASN A 363 -0.62 21.90 5.66
CA ASN A 363 -0.94 20.51 5.91
C ASN A 363 -1.26 20.32 7.40
N VAL A 364 -2.53 20.42 7.77
CA VAL A 364 -3.05 20.33 9.16
C VAL A 364 -2.63 19.02 9.85
N PHE A 365 -2.15 18.04 9.07
CA PHE A 365 -1.67 16.73 9.51
C PHE A 365 -0.19 16.55 9.19
N SER A 366 0.68 17.48 9.60
CA SER A 366 2.11 17.16 9.66
C SER A 366 2.35 16.07 10.71
N SER A 367 3.36 15.24 10.52
CA SER A 367 3.74 14.17 11.46
C SER A 367 3.99 14.65 12.89
N ALA A 368 4.21 15.97 13.10
CA ALA A 368 4.38 16.62 14.40
C ALA A 368 3.05 16.99 15.09
N ALA A 369 1.92 16.93 14.38
CA ALA A 369 0.64 17.43 14.90
C ALA A 369 -0.28 16.36 15.51
N LEU A 370 0.07 15.08 15.38
CA LEU A 370 -0.68 13.98 15.98
C LEU A 370 0.19 13.29 17.03
N THR A 371 -0.10 13.56 18.30
CA THR A 371 0.59 12.91 19.42
C THR A 371 -0.18 11.68 19.91
N PRO A 372 0.51 10.64 20.43
CA PRO A 372 -0.15 9.49 21.05
C PRO A 372 -1.16 9.88 22.14
N THR A 373 -0.93 10.99 22.84
CA THR A 373 -1.79 11.53 23.89
C THR A 373 -3.15 12.02 23.39
N GLU A 374 -3.23 12.53 22.15
CA GLU A 374 -4.52 12.96 21.56
C GLU A 374 -5.45 11.78 21.28
N PHE A 375 -4.90 10.57 21.17
CA PHE A 375 -5.68 9.34 20.97
C PHE A 375 -6.11 8.69 22.29
N SER A 376 -5.36 8.87 23.37
CA SER A 376 -5.76 8.37 24.70
C SER A 376 -6.82 9.24 25.37
N ALA A 377 -6.86 10.53 25.07
CA ALA A 377 -7.79 11.48 25.69
C ALA A 377 -9.27 11.36 25.23
N CYS A 378 -9.55 10.54 24.19
CA CYS A 378 -10.91 10.35 23.69
C CYS A 378 -11.59 9.05 24.14
N ASP A 379 -10.97 8.28 25.04
CA ASP A 379 -11.53 7.03 25.59
C ASP A 379 -12.28 7.24 26.90
N ARG A 380 -12.75 8.48 27.17
CA ARG A 380 -13.65 8.76 28.29
C ARG A 380 -14.99 9.30 27.83
#